data_a21d14d03aa67c2ab42c21dff10f4b85
#
_entry.id   a21d14d03aa67c2ab42c21dff10f4b85
#
_cell.length_a   1.000
_cell.length_b   1.000
_cell.length_c   1.000
_cell.angle_alpha   90.00
_cell.angle_beta   90.00
_cell.angle_gamma   90.00
#
_symmetry.space_group_name_H-M   'P 1'
#
loop_
_entity.id
_entity.type
_entity.pdbx_description
1 polymer ?
#
loop_
_entity_poly.entity_id
_entity_poly.type
_entity_poly.pdbx_seq_one_letter_code
_entity_poly.pdbx_strand_id
1 'polypeptide(L)'
;MMNMFNIRSRDKRSLWNLSIIGIYIALVYLPDITRYKNLVIVLIGITALTYLVTDFRQVMRSMRSSLFLSIMLFLVAMFYSVAISVDPTLSFQEMNKPILNGLLLFSFTFPVVLYKENKESIAKMILYSFAIGMLAICLTDIGKYIINYNKGEMPFTDFNHREFSYGFIFYFPVLLCTWALWKKHTLVSWLILAIASAISLFLLLGTLARGAWVAVAVITAFIIIINREWKLTIIASLILSFSVALSHTTIIANENTKLLFWKLTQTDSSHRYQNGTQGAALELILENPIKGYGYGNKVYHKVYNERAVDYPDWIYRTSIGPHNIFLALWFAGGIIGLMTTLLMTFSALYTGSHIISRNNGVIKQASIILLTGFIGLFIVRGAFENTYINEIGILFGLMIALYKQKND
;
A
#
# COMPACT_ATOMS: atom_id res chain seq x y z
N MET A 1 -29.50 10.54 0.73
CA MET A 1 -28.35 11.45 0.69
C MET A 1 -28.37 12.55 1.77
N MET A 2 -29.55 12.98 2.26
CA MET A 2 -29.71 14.16 3.15
C MET A 2 -29.33 13.99 4.64
N ASN A 3 -29.05 12.78 5.13
CA ASN A 3 -28.66 12.56 6.54
C ASN A 3 -27.14 12.38 6.78
N MET A 4 -26.31 12.63 5.79
CA MET A 4 -24.85 12.50 5.90
C MET A 4 -24.16 13.75 6.49
N PHE A 5 -24.84 14.89 6.54
CA PHE A 5 -24.23 16.18 6.92
C PHE A 5 -24.68 16.72 8.27
N ASN A 6 -25.16 15.89 9.20
CA ASN A 6 -25.47 16.40 10.54
C ASN A 6 -24.19 16.64 11.34
N ILE A 7 -23.41 17.64 10.91
CA ILE A 7 -22.15 18.11 11.51
C ILE A 7 -22.41 18.93 12.79
N ARG A 8 -23.66 19.25 13.11
CA ARG A 8 -24.04 20.29 14.12
C ARG A 8 -23.76 19.96 15.59
N SER A 9 -23.29 18.73 15.92
CA SER A 9 -23.00 18.39 17.33
C SER A 9 -21.65 17.69 17.56
N ARG A 10 -20.74 17.69 16.58
CA ARG A 10 -19.40 17.11 16.79
C ARG A 10 -18.55 18.07 17.63
N ASP A 11 -18.01 17.58 18.73
CA ASP A 11 -16.96 18.24 19.51
C ASP A 11 -15.84 18.70 18.54
N LYS A 12 -15.41 19.96 18.66
CA LYS A 12 -14.33 20.56 17.84
C LYS A 12 -13.07 19.68 17.83
N ARG A 13 -12.81 18.97 18.92
CA ARG A 13 -11.72 18.01 19.05
C ARG A 13 -11.88 16.84 18.08
N SER A 14 -13.06 16.23 17.99
CA SER A 14 -13.32 15.11 17.07
C SER A 14 -13.12 15.55 15.62
N LEU A 15 -13.61 16.74 15.27
CA LEU A 15 -13.38 17.31 13.94
C LEU A 15 -11.89 17.49 13.65
N TRP A 16 -11.13 18.02 14.61
CA TRP A 16 -9.67 18.17 14.48
C TRP A 16 -8.98 16.83 14.26
N ASN A 17 -9.20 15.84 15.13
CA ASN A 17 -8.57 14.53 15.08
C ASN A 17 -8.80 13.82 13.74
N LEU A 18 -10.06 13.79 13.29
CA LEU A 18 -10.44 13.16 12.03
C LEU A 18 -9.88 13.92 10.83
N SER A 19 -9.88 15.26 10.87
CA SER A 19 -9.41 16.09 9.76
C SER A 19 -7.91 15.96 9.52
N ILE A 20 -7.08 16.06 10.57
CA ILE A 20 -5.61 16.00 10.38
C ILE A 20 -5.16 14.65 9.82
N ILE A 21 -5.76 13.55 10.30
CA ILE A 21 -5.45 12.21 9.75
C ILE A 21 -6.02 12.07 8.35
N GLY A 22 -7.25 12.49 8.13
CA GLY A 22 -7.91 12.41 6.83
C GLY A 22 -7.18 13.21 5.75
N ILE A 23 -6.72 14.41 6.06
CA ILE A 23 -5.91 15.25 5.16
C ILE A 23 -4.59 14.53 4.85
N TYR A 24 -3.89 13.99 5.85
CA TYR A 24 -2.65 13.28 5.61
C TYR A 24 -2.83 12.11 4.64
N ILE A 25 -3.86 11.27 4.87
CA ILE A 25 -4.18 10.14 4.00
C ILE A 25 -4.45 10.60 2.57
N ALA A 26 -5.22 11.67 2.39
CA ALA A 26 -5.53 12.20 1.06
C ALA A 26 -4.31 12.75 0.31
N LEU A 27 -3.30 13.24 1.05
CA LEU A 27 -2.11 13.86 0.49
C LEU A 27 -0.94 12.90 0.27
N VAL A 28 -0.94 11.70 0.86
CA VAL A 28 0.26 10.85 0.99
C VAL A 28 0.95 10.54 -0.34
N TYR A 29 0.21 10.33 -1.43
CA TYR A 29 0.75 10.02 -2.75
C TYR A 29 0.78 11.20 -3.73
N LEU A 30 0.37 12.40 -3.31
CA LEU A 30 0.50 13.57 -4.17
C LEU A 30 1.98 13.98 -4.29
N PRO A 31 2.52 14.19 -5.50
CA PRO A 31 3.88 14.67 -5.68
C PRO A 31 4.02 16.14 -5.24
N ASP A 32 5.26 16.59 -5.04
CA ASP A 32 5.68 17.97 -4.88
C ASP A 32 5.09 18.77 -3.70
N ILE A 33 4.42 18.08 -2.76
CA ILE A 33 3.81 18.69 -1.58
C ILE A 33 4.42 18.20 -0.24
N THR A 34 5.69 17.81 -0.27
CA THR A 34 6.38 17.24 0.91
C THR A 34 6.32 18.17 2.14
N ARG A 35 6.43 19.49 1.96
CA ARG A 35 6.36 20.45 3.07
C ARG A 35 5.00 20.39 3.79
N TYR A 36 3.90 20.32 3.04
CA TYR A 36 2.55 20.23 3.61
C TYR A 36 2.34 18.89 4.31
N LYS A 37 2.83 17.77 3.75
CA LYS A 37 2.81 16.46 4.41
C LYS A 37 3.54 16.51 5.75
N ASN A 38 4.75 17.07 5.79
CA ASN A 38 5.54 17.20 7.01
C ASN A 38 4.83 18.07 8.05
N LEU A 39 4.21 19.17 7.65
CA LEU A 39 3.40 20.01 8.56
C LEU A 39 2.27 19.20 9.21
N VAL A 40 1.53 18.44 8.42
CA VAL A 40 0.43 17.60 8.94
C VAL A 40 0.97 16.51 9.87
N ILE A 41 2.11 15.88 9.56
CA ILE A 41 2.77 14.91 10.46
C ILE A 41 3.13 15.55 11.81
N VAL A 42 3.67 16.76 11.79
CA VAL A 42 4.00 17.49 13.04
C VAL A 42 2.73 17.75 13.87
N LEU A 43 1.64 18.18 13.23
CA LEU A 43 0.37 18.39 13.92
C LEU A 43 -0.20 17.09 14.51
N ILE A 44 -0.12 15.98 13.78
CA ILE A 44 -0.48 14.64 14.28
C ILE A 44 0.38 14.27 15.48
N GLY A 45 1.71 14.47 15.38
CA GLY A 45 2.66 14.18 16.45
C GLY A 45 2.38 14.98 17.73
N ILE A 46 2.16 16.29 17.61
CA ILE A 46 1.80 17.16 18.75
C ILE A 46 0.49 16.69 19.39
N THR A 47 -0.53 16.38 18.57
CA THR A 47 -1.82 15.90 19.08
C THR A 47 -1.67 14.55 19.78
N ALA A 48 -0.87 13.62 19.20
CA ALA A 48 -0.59 12.33 19.83
C ALA A 48 0.15 12.50 21.16
N LEU A 49 1.17 13.35 21.24
CA LEU A 49 1.90 13.66 22.47
C LEU A 49 0.97 14.21 23.55
N THR A 50 0.08 15.13 23.20
CA THR A 50 -0.92 15.69 24.14
C THR A 50 -1.74 14.57 24.76
N TYR A 51 -2.26 13.63 23.96
CA TYR A 51 -3.06 12.51 24.48
C TYR A 51 -2.23 11.49 25.27
N LEU A 52 -0.99 11.28 24.91
CA LEU A 52 -0.08 10.42 25.69
C LEU A 52 0.19 11.00 27.08
N VAL A 53 0.33 12.33 27.19
CA VAL A 53 0.54 12.98 28.49
C VAL A 53 -0.74 12.99 29.34
N THR A 54 -1.90 13.29 28.72
CA THR A 54 -3.15 13.45 29.48
C THR A 54 -3.87 12.14 29.79
N ASP A 55 -3.80 11.15 28.88
CA ASP A 55 -4.66 9.97 28.91
C ASP A 55 -3.89 8.64 28.68
N PHE A 56 -2.62 8.58 29.08
CA PHE A 56 -1.69 7.49 28.78
C PHE A 56 -2.28 6.07 28.98
N ARG A 57 -2.92 5.83 30.12
CA ARG A 57 -3.46 4.48 30.43
C ARG A 57 -4.59 4.09 29.47
N GLN A 58 -5.46 5.04 29.07
CA GLN A 58 -6.56 4.75 28.16
C GLN A 58 -6.05 4.55 26.73
N VAL A 59 -5.11 5.39 26.32
CA VAL A 59 -4.42 5.26 25.02
C VAL A 59 -3.77 3.89 24.90
N MET A 60 -2.93 3.49 25.88
CA MET A 60 -2.26 2.19 25.84
C MET A 60 -3.24 1.01 25.85
N ARG A 61 -4.36 1.14 26.56
CA ARG A 61 -5.42 0.12 26.53
C ARG A 61 -6.06 0.02 25.15
N SER A 62 -6.33 1.14 24.48
CA SER A 62 -6.96 1.17 23.16
C SER A 62 -6.08 0.59 22.05
N MET A 63 -4.76 0.57 22.24
CA MET A 63 -3.79 0.03 21.29
C MET A 63 -3.55 -1.48 21.42
N ARG A 64 -4.06 -2.12 22.47
CA ARG A 64 -3.86 -3.56 22.69
C ARG A 64 -4.51 -4.38 21.58
N SER A 65 -3.68 -4.91 20.69
CA SER A 65 -4.05 -5.79 19.60
C SER A 65 -2.88 -6.70 19.23
N SER A 66 -3.16 -7.86 18.65
CA SER A 66 -2.11 -8.74 18.12
C SER A 66 -1.28 -8.05 17.06
N LEU A 67 -1.89 -7.19 16.23
CA LEU A 67 -1.19 -6.42 15.22
C LEU A 67 -0.19 -5.43 15.84
N PHE A 68 -0.59 -4.68 16.87
CA PHE A 68 0.34 -3.76 17.53
C PHE A 68 1.52 -4.50 18.18
N LEU A 69 1.26 -5.62 18.86
CA LEU A 69 2.31 -6.45 19.45
C LEU A 69 3.28 -6.98 18.38
N SER A 70 2.76 -7.47 17.27
CA SER A 70 3.61 -7.98 16.18
C SER A 70 4.47 -6.89 15.52
N ILE A 71 3.95 -5.65 15.42
CA ILE A 71 4.74 -4.50 14.97
C ILE A 71 5.90 -4.22 15.95
N MET A 72 5.64 -4.27 17.27
CA MET A 72 6.70 -4.06 18.26
C MET A 72 7.78 -5.15 18.19
N LEU A 73 7.39 -6.41 18.02
CA LEU A 73 8.33 -7.52 17.81
C LEU A 73 9.13 -7.35 16.52
N PHE A 74 8.49 -6.93 15.44
CA PHE A 74 9.17 -6.63 14.18
C PHE A 74 10.19 -5.48 14.35
N LEU A 75 9.86 -4.44 15.11
CA LEU A 75 10.80 -3.36 15.42
C LEU A 75 12.02 -3.87 16.18
N VAL A 76 11.83 -4.72 17.18
CA VAL A 76 12.96 -5.34 17.92
C VAL A 76 13.84 -6.13 16.94
N ALA A 77 13.25 -6.90 16.02
CA ALA A 77 13.99 -7.61 14.98
C ALA A 77 14.76 -6.68 14.04
N MET A 78 14.20 -5.50 13.73
CA MET A 78 14.89 -4.52 12.88
C MET A 78 16.07 -3.85 13.63
N PHE A 79 15.94 -3.55 14.91
CA PHE A 79 17.07 -3.10 15.73
C PHE A 79 18.15 -4.17 15.88
N TYR A 80 17.74 -5.43 16.05
CA TYR A 80 18.67 -6.56 15.99
C TYR A 80 19.43 -6.59 14.65
N SER A 81 18.71 -6.44 13.53
CA SER A 81 19.33 -6.45 12.20
C SER A 81 20.34 -5.31 12.01
N VAL A 82 20.11 -4.15 12.61
CA VAL A 82 21.10 -3.05 12.63
C VAL A 82 22.32 -3.44 13.45
N ALA A 83 22.12 -4.02 14.64
CA ALA A 83 23.20 -4.38 15.54
C ALA A 83 24.15 -5.43 14.98
N ILE A 84 23.62 -6.38 14.18
CA ILE A 84 24.42 -7.45 13.56
C ILE A 84 24.95 -7.11 12.16
N SER A 85 24.62 -5.93 11.65
CA SER A 85 24.90 -5.53 10.27
C SER A 85 26.39 -5.50 9.97
N VAL A 86 26.74 -5.82 8.73
CA VAL A 86 28.10 -5.61 8.19
C VAL A 86 28.49 -4.11 8.18
N ASP A 87 27.49 -3.22 8.23
CA ASP A 87 27.68 -1.79 8.35
C ASP A 87 26.52 -1.20 9.20
N PRO A 88 26.64 -1.19 10.54
CA PRO A 88 25.58 -0.77 11.44
C PRO A 88 25.12 0.68 11.22
N THR A 89 26.05 1.58 10.90
CA THR A 89 25.75 3.00 10.66
C THR A 89 24.88 3.17 9.43
N LEU A 90 25.25 2.53 8.32
CA LEU A 90 24.49 2.54 7.07
C LEU A 90 23.14 1.87 7.28
N SER A 91 23.08 0.73 7.97
CA SER A 91 21.86 -0.01 8.26
C SER A 91 20.86 0.83 9.08
N PHE A 92 21.35 1.56 10.10
CA PHE A 92 20.50 2.46 10.89
C PHE A 92 19.94 3.62 10.05
N GLN A 93 20.77 4.23 9.20
CA GLN A 93 20.32 5.29 8.29
C GLN A 93 19.23 4.81 7.33
N GLU A 94 19.40 3.61 6.74
CA GLU A 94 18.42 3.00 5.84
C GLU A 94 17.11 2.62 6.57
N MET A 95 17.19 2.22 7.86
CA MET A 95 16.04 1.86 8.69
C MET A 95 15.20 3.09 9.09
N ASN A 96 15.84 4.24 9.32
CA ASN A 96 15.20 5.40 9.93
C ASN A 96 13.94 5.85 9.19
N LYS A 97 14.04 6.07 7.86
CA LYS A 97 12.92 6.60 7.09
C LYS A 97 11.75 5.59 6.96
N PRO A 98 11.95 4.34 6.50
CA PRO A 98 10.83 3.43 6.28
C PRO A 98 10.27 2.84 7.58
N ILE A 99 11.10 2.51 8.56
CA ILE A 99 10.65 1.81 9.77
C ILE A 99 10.27 2.80 10.87
N LEU A 100 11.16 3.72 11.27
CA LEU A 100 10.88 4.62 12.39
C LEU A 100 9.92 5.75 11.99
N ASN A 101 10.24 6.49 10.92
CA ASN A 101 9.44 7.64 10.46
C ASN A 101 8.25 7.23 9.56
N GLY A 102 8.14 5.94 9.21
CA GLY A 102 7.03 5.40 8.45
C GLY A 102 6.20 4.43 9.29
N LEU A 103 6.61 3.16 9.33
CA LEU A 103 5.84 2.09 9.95
C LEU A 103 5.50 2.39 11.42
N LEU A 104 6.49 2.69 12.26
CA LEU A 104 6.27 2.95 13.69
C LEU A 104 5.47 4.23 13.90
N LEU A 105 5.88 5.34 13.28
CA LEU A 105 5.24 6.63 13.48
C LEU A 105 3.73 6.55 13.23
N PHE A 106 3.29 6.03 12.08
CA PHE A 106 1.88 6.00 11.73
C PHE A 106 1.09 4.91 12.47
N SER A 107 1.67 3.72 12.65
CA SER A 107 1.00 2.65 13.41
C SER A 107 0.84 2.98 14.89
N PHE A 108 1.62 3.93 15.41
CA PHE A 108 1.50 4.44 16.78
C PHE A 108 0.63 5.69 16.88
N THR A 109 0.93 6.75 16.09
CA THR A 109 0.26 8.06 16.26
C THR A 109 -1.20 8.04 15.84
N PHE A 110 -1.57 7.31 14.78
CA PHE A 110 -2.95 7.28 14.30
C PHE A 110 -3.93 6.70 15.32
N PRO A 111 -3.71 5.51 15.89
CA PRO A 111 -4.60 5.01 16.93
C PRO A 111 -4.58 5.87 18.20
N VAL A 112 -3.46 6.53 18.52
CA VAL A 112 -3.38 7.48 19.64
C VAL A 112 -4.29 8.70 19.40
N VAL A 113 -4.23 9.31 18.23
CA VAL A 113 -5.08 10.47 17.90
C VAL A 113 -6.56 10.07 17.82
N LEU A 114 -6.85 8.87 17.33
CA LEU A 114 -8.22 8.36 17.13
C LEU A 114 -8.79 7.62 18.34
N TYR A 115 -8.10 7.53 19.47
CA TYR A 115 -8.51 6.65 20.59
C TYR A 115 -9.86 6.99 21.22
N LYS A 116 -10.30 8.26 21.17
CA LYS A 116 -11.62 8.71 21.65
C LYS A 116 -12.71 8.68 20.56
N GLU A 117 -12.34 8.52 19.30
CA GLU A 117 -13.29 8.57 18.19
C GLU A 117 -14.09 7.26 18.08
N ASN A 118 -15.35 7.36 17.66
CA ASN A 118 -16.14 6.16 17.40
C ASN A 118 -15.76 5.51 16.05
N LYS A 119 -15.93 4.19 15.95
CA LYS A 119 -15.55 3.41 14.76
C LYS A 119 -16.21 3.89 13.47
N GLU A 120 -17.48 4.32 13.55
CA GLU A 120 -18.22 4.78 12.38
C GLU A 120 -17.64 6.10 11.83
N SER A 121 -17.25 7.03 12.71
CA SER A 121 -16.60 8.28 12.33
C SER A 121 -15.22 8.05 11.71
N ILE A 122 -14.43 7.14 12.29
CA ILE A 122 -13.13 6.70 11.73
C ILE A 122 -13.35 6.07 10.35
N ALA A 123 -14.33 5.18 10.20
CA ALA A 123 -14.62 4.51 8.94
C ALA A 123 -15.08 5.50 7.85
N LYS A 124 -15.92 6.47 8.20
CA LYS A 124 -16.32 7.55 7.29
C LYS A 124 -15.12 8.40 6.87
N MET A 125 -14.27 8.78 7.81
CA MET A 125 -13.02 9.51 7.52
C MET A 125 -12.15 8.73 6.55
N ILE A 126 -11.95 7.43 6.74
CA ILE A 126 -11.18 6.57 5.81
C ILE A 126 -11.79 6.61 4.41
N LEU A 127 -13.10 6.36 4.27
CA LEU A 127 -13.76 6.36 2.96
C LEU A 127 -13.59 7.71 2.25
N TYR A 128 -13.83 8.83 2.93
CA TYR A 128 -13.69 10.16 2.32
C TYR A 128 -12.24 10.47 1.95
N SER A 129 -11.30 10.18 2.84
CA SER A 129 -9.89 10.48 2.59
C SER A 129 -9.32 9.67 1.45
N PHE A 130 -9.68 8.38 1.35
CA PHE A 130 -9.29 7.53 0.23
C PHE A 130 -9.95 7.97 -1.09
N ALA A 131 -11.22 8.38 -1.05
CA ALA A 131 -11.91 8.89 -2.24
C ALA A 131 -11.29 10.23 -2.72
N ILE A 132 -10.99 11.14 -1.81
CA ILE A 132 -10.31 12.40 -2.14
C ILE A 132 -8.91 12.13 -2.67
N GLY A 133 -8.16 11.23 -2.04
CA GLY A 133 -6.82 10.83 -2.48
C GLY A 133 -6.84 10.18 -3.87
N MET A 134 -7.82 9.30 -4.15
CA MET A 134 -8.01 8.71 -5.48
C MET A 134 -8.31 9.76 -6.53
N LEU A 135 -9.24 10.68 -6.25
CA LEU A 135 -9.56 11.78 -7.16
C LEU A 135 -8.32 12.66 -7.43
N ALA A 136 -7.61 13.02 -6.36
CA ALA A 136 -6.44 13.89 -6.46
C ALA A 136 -5.31 13.26 -7.29
N ILE A 137 -5.02 11.96 -7.10
CA ILE A 137 -3.99 11.27 -7.88
C ILE A 137 -4.42 11.12 -9.36
N CYS A 138 -5.69 10.82 -9.63
CA CYS A 138 -6.21 10.77 -11.00
C CYS A 138 -6.07 12.12 -11.70
N LEU A 139 -6.47 13.22 -11.05
CA LEU A 139 -6.35 14.57 -11.63
C LEU A 139 -4.89 14.97 -11.88
N THR A 140 -4.00 14.63 -10.95
CA THR A 140 -2.56 14.92 -11.11
C THR A 140 -1.96 14.13 -12.27
N ASP A 141 -2.30 12.86 -12.40
CA ASP A 141 -1.81 11.99 -13.45
C ASP A 141 -2.37 12.40 -14.82
N ILE A 142 -3.66 12.72 -14.93
CA ILE A 142 -4.28 13.28 -16.14
C ILE A 142 -3.57 14.59 -16.53
N GLY A 143 -3.29 15.46 -15.57
CA GLY A 143 -2.55 16.69 -15.83
C GLY A 143 -1.18 16.43 -16.47
N LYS A 144 -0.44 15.44 -15.98
CA LYS A 144 0.84 15.01 -16.59
C LYS A 144 0.64 14.43 -17.98
N TYR A 145 -0.43 13.64 -18.22
CA TYR A 145 -0.74 13.16 -19.57
C TYR A 145 -0.94 14.30 -20.56
N ILE A 146 -1.72 15.32 -20.17
CA ILE A 146 -1.97 16.50 -21.02
C ILE A 146 -0.66 17.25 -21.32
N ILE A 147 0.17 17.45 -20.30
CA ILE A 147 1.45 18.15 -20.46
C ILE A 147 2.38 17.39 -21.41
N ASN A 148 2.50 16.08 -21.25
CA ASN A 148 3.40 15.25 -22.05
C ASN A 148 2.89 15.11 -23.49
N TYR A 149 1.56 14.93 -23.68
CA TYR A 149 0.96 14.90 -24.99
C TYR A 149 1.18 16.21 -25.78
N ASN A 150 1.08 17.35 -25.11
CA ASN A 150 1.37 18.65 -25.72
C ASN A 150 2.86 18.83 -26.10
N LYS A 151 3.77 18.02 -25.54
CA LYS A 151 5.18 17.95 -25.96
C LYS A 151 5.41 16.98 -27.11
N GLY A 152 4.38 16.33 -27.61
CA GLY A 152 4.47 15.33 -28.68
C GLY A 152 4.82 13.92 -28.18
N GLU A 153 4.86 13.67 -26.86
CA GLU A 153 5.08 12.34 -26.31
C GLU A 153 3.80 11.52 -26.36
N MET A 154 3.89 10.26 -26.74
CA MET A 154 2.73 9.36 -26.85
C MET A 154 2.56 8.47 -25.61
N PRO A 155 1.32 8.31 -25.08
CA PRO A 155 1.01 7.40 -23.99
C PRO A 155 1.44 5.97 -24.32
N PHE A 156 1.93 5.26 -23.29
CA PHE A 156 2.39 3.86 -23.34
C PHE A 156 3.65 3.60 -24.19
N THR A 157 4.27 4.62 -24.76
CA THR A 157 5.50 4.52 -25.55
C THR A 157 6.62 5.39 -24.98
N ASP A 158 6.54 6.71 -25.19
CA ASP A 158 7.61 7.65 -24.83
C ASP A 158 7.65 7.94 -23.35
N PHE A 159 6.52 7.87 -22.68
CA PHE A 159 6.44 8.09 -21.25
C PHE A 159 5.61 7.03 -20.51
N ASN A 160 5.96 6.83 -19.25
CA ASN A 160 5.21 6.00 -18.32
C ASN A 160 5.07 6.72 -16.98
N HIS A 161 3.98 6.41 -16.26
CA HIS A 161 3.64 7.07 -15.00
C HIS A 161 3.86 6.13 -13.80
N ARG A 162 4.99 5.40 -13.79
CA ARG A 162 5.28 4.36 -12.80
C ARG A 162 5.24 4.85 -11.35
N GLU A 163 5.56 6.11 -11.11
CA GLU A 163 5.52 6.74 -9.79
C GLU A 163 4.12 6.74 -9.15
N PHE A 164 3.05 6.78 -9.95
CA PHE A 164 1.67 6.75 -9.45
C PHE A 164 1.18 5.35 -9.06
N SER A 165 1.90 4.29 -9.46
CA SER A 165 1.46 2.90 -9.30
C SER A 165 1.15 2.50 -7.84
N TYR A 166 1.91 2.99 -6.87
CA TYR A 166 1.66 2.74 -5.44
C TYR A 166 0.38 3.43 -4.96
N GLY A 167 0.16 4.66 -5.37
CA GLY A 167 -1.05 5.41 -5.04
C GLY A 167 -2.30 4.77 -5.60
N PHE A 168 -2.25 4.24 -6.84
CA PHE A 168 -3.37 3.48 -7.41
C PHE A 168 -3.67 2.24 -6.58
N ILE A 169 -2.70 1.42 -6.19
CA ILE A 169 -2.94 0.25 -5.35
C ILE A 169 -3.55 0.66 -4.00
N PHE A 170 -3.05 1.74 -3.41
CA PHE A 170 -3.50 2.22 -2.09
C PHE A 170 -4.95 2.71 -2.11
N TYR A 171 -5.31 3.59 -3.07
CA TYR A 171 -6.62 4.23 -3.09
C TYR A 171 -7.69 3.46 -3.86
N PHE A 172 -7.32 2.65 -4.85
CA PHE A 172 -8.28 1.96 -5.74
C PHE A 172 -9.40 1.21 -5.02
N PRO A 173 -9.16 0.51 -3.90
CA PRO A 173 -10.23 -0.20 -3.18
C PRO A 173 -11.46 0.64 -2.87
N VAL A 174 -11.30 1.97 -2.72
CA VAL A 174 -12.40 2.87 -2.38
C VAL A 174 -13.51 2.88 -3.43
N LEU A 175 -13.18 2.73 -4.71
CA LEU A 175 -14.17 2.74 -5.80
C LEU A 175 -15.20 1.62 -5.63
N LEU A 176 -14.73 0.39 -5.39
CA LEU A 176 -15.59 -0.78 -5.25
C LEU A 176 -16.26 -0.82 -3.87
N CYS A 177 -15.58 -0.35 -2.81
CA CYS A 177 -16.15 -0.29 -1.47
C CYS A 177 -17.24 0.78 -1.34
N THR A 178 -17.10 1.93 -1.98
CA THR A 178 -18.16 2.94 -2.05
C THR A 178 -19.34 2.47 -2.88
N TRP A 179 -19.09 1.74 -3.98
CA TRP A 179 -20.13 1.08 -4.76
C TRP A 179 -20.96 0.12 -3.91
N ALA A 180 -20.30 -0.74 -3.12
CA ALA A 180 -20.99 -1.71 -2.25
C ALA A 180 -21.84 -1.05 -1.14
N LEU A 181 -21.59 0.23 -0.81
CA LEU A 181 -22.42 1.01 0.11
C LEU A 181 -23.66 1.63 -0.54
N TRP A 182 -23.74 1.64 -1.84
CA TRP A 182 -24.85 2.25 -2.55
C TRP A 182 -26.11 1.36 -2.48
N LYS A 183 -27.13 1.81 -1.79
CA LYS A 183 -28.34 1.01 -1.53
C LYS A 183 -29.20 0.73 -2.77
N LYS A 184 -29.14 1.61 -3.80
CA LYS A 184 -29.89 1.45 -5.05
C LYS A 184 -28.98 1.74 -6.23
N HIS A 185 -28.77 0.74 -7.05
CA HIS A 185 -27.99 0.87 -8.28
C HIS A 185 -28.91 1.35 -9.42
N THR A 186 -28.86 2.64 -9.69
CA THR A 186 -29.53 3.26 -10.84
C THR A 186 -28.62 3.23 -12.09
N LEU A 187 -29.17 3.49 -13.28
CA LEU A 187 -28.36 3.61 -14.49
C LEU A 187 -27.25 4.66 -14.31
N VAL A 188 -27.58 5.80 -13.68
CA VAL A 188 -26.59 6.86 -13.40
C VAL A 188 -25.45 6.36 -12.51
N SER A 189 -25.75 5.57 -11.48
CA SER A 189 -24.71 5.01 -10.62
C SER A 189 -23.80 4.02 -11.37
N TRP A 190 -24.36 3.22 -12.27
CA TRP A 190 -23.59 2.33 -13.15
C TRP A 190 -22.68 3.11 -14.10
N LEU A 191 -23.19 4.19 -14.71
CA LEU A 191 -22.40 5.06 -15.58
C LEU A 191 -21.23 5.72 -14.82
N ILE A 192 -21.48 6.23 -13.61
CA ILE A 192 -20.44 6.81 -12.77
C ILE A 192 -19.34 5.77 -12.44
N LEU A 193 -19.73 4.56 -12.05
CA LEU A 193 -18.77 3.49 -11.78
C LEU A 193 -17.98 3.13 -13.04
N ALA A 194 -18.65 2.99 -14.19
CA ALA A 194 -18.01 2.64 -15.44
C ALA A 194 -16.98 3.70 -15.88
N ILE A 195 -17.34 4.98 -15.80
CA ILE A 195 -16.45 6.09 -16.16
C ILE A 195 -15.26 6.14 -15.18
N ALA A 196 -15.51 6.09 -13.87
CA ALA A 196 -14.45 6.12 -12.87
C ALA A 196 -13.51 4.91 -13.00
N SER A 197 -14.05 3.73 -13.29
CA SER A 197 -13.25 2.52 -13.52
C SER A 197 -12.46 2.60 -14.81
N ALA A 198 -13.02 3.12 -15.89
CA ALA A 198 -12.34 3.29 -17.18
C ALA A 198 -11.15 4.26 -17.04
N ILE A 199 -11.36 5.41 -16.42
CA ILE A 199 -10.28 6.37 -16.15
C ILE A 199 -9.20 5.73 -15.28
N SER A 200 -9.58 5.10 -14.17
CA SER A 200 -8.63 4.46 -13.26
C SER A 200 -7.84 3.34 -13.93
N LEU A 201 -8.49 2.54 -14.79
CA LEU A 201 -7.84 1.48 -15.54
C LEU A 201 -6.87 2.04 -16.58
N PHE A 202 -7.27 3.07 -17.34
CA PHE A 202 -6.39 3.74 -18.29
C PHE A 202 -5.12 4.26 -17.61
N LEU A 203 -5.27 4.98 -16.50
CA LEU A 203 -4.14 5.53 -15.74
C LEU A 203 -3.28 4.40 -15.12
N LEU A 204 -3.90 3.36 -14.58
CA LEU A 204 -3.20 2.20 -14.04
C LEU A 204 -2.37 1.47 -15.11
N LEU A 205 -2.92 1.27 -16.30
CA LEU A 205 -2.20 0.67 -17.43
C LEU A 205 -1.03 1.56 -17.87
N GLY A 206 -1.21 2.88 -17.86
CA GLY A 206 -0.16 3.85 -18.14
C GLY A 206 1.02 3.84 -17.18
N THR A 207 0.86 3.27 -15.99
CA THR A 207 2.00 3.07 -15.09
C THR A 207 3.04 2.09 -15.62
N LEU A 208 2.71 1.24 -16.59
CA LEU A 208 3.51 0.15 -17.12
C LEU A 208 4.15 -0.74 -16.03
N ALA A 209 3.55 -0.77 -14.85
CA ALA A 209 3.98 -1.50 -13.66
C ALA A 209 3.14 -2.78 -13.48
N ARG A 210 3.58 -3.90 -14.03
CA ARG A 210 2.86 -5.19 -13.98
C ARG A 210 2.48 -5.61 -12.55
N GLY A 211 3.38 -5.40 -11.59
CA GLY A 211 3.10 -5.69 -10.18
C GLY A 211 1.90 -4.89 -9.64
N ALA A 212 1.68 -3.67 -10.13
CA ALA A 212 0.50 -2.89 -9.77
C ALA A 212 -0.78 -3.42 -10.44
N TRP A 213 -0.71 -3.84 -11.69
CA TRP A 213 -1.85 -4.45 -12.38
C TRP A 213 -2.33 -5.72 -11.69
N VAL A 214 -1.38 -6.62 -11.35
CA VAL A 214 -1.69 -7.85 -10.60
C VAL A 214 -2.25 -7.51 -9.22
N ALA A 215 -1.66 -6.54 -8.50
CA ALA A 215 -2.15 -6.14 -7.19
C ALA A 215 -3.61 -5.63 -7.26
N VAL A 216 -3.93 -4.74 -8.20
CA VAL A 216 -5.29 -4.22 -8.37
C VAL A 216 -6.26 -5.32 -8.81
N ALA A 217 -5.86 -6.26 -9.65
CA ALA A 217 -6.68 -7.41 -10.03
C ALA A 217 -7.02 -8.29 -8.81
N VAL A 218 -6.01 -8.62 -7.98
CA VAL A 218 -6.21 -9.39 -6.73
C VAL A 218 -7.11 -8.65 -5.75
N ILE A 219 -6.88 -7.34 -5.55
CA ILE A 219 -7.73 -6.47 -4.71
C ILE A 219 -9.18 -6.52 -5.18
N THR A 220 -9.39 -6.34 -6.50
CA THR A 220 -10.71 -6.35 -7.12
C THR A 220 -11.43 -7.68 -6.87
N ALA A 221 -10.76 -8.80 -7.15
CA ALA A 221 -11.30 -10.13 -6.91
C ALA A 221 -11.68 -10.32 -5.43
N PHE A 222 -10.82 -9.90 -4.53
CA PHE A 222 -11.06 -10.02 -3.08
C PHE A 222 -12.29 -9.21 -2.62
N ILE A 223 -12.44 -7.96 -3.11
CA ILE A 223 -13.59 -7.10 -2.77
C ILE A 223 -14.89 -7.68 -3.34
N ILE A 224 -14.89 -8.19 -4.58
CA ILE A 224 -16.04 -8.83 -5.22
C ILE A 224 -16.49 -10.05 -4.41
N ILE A 225 -15.55 -10.91 -4.01
CA ILE A 225 -15.84 -12.12 -3.24
C ILE A 225 -16.45 -11.77 -1.86
N ILE A 226 -15.82 -10.85 -1.11
CA ILE A 226 -16.28 -10.50 0.24
C ILE A 226 -17.64 -9.80 0.22
N ASN A 227 -17.89 -8.95 -0.78
CA ASN A 227 -19.16 -8.23 -0.92
C ASN A 227 -20.22 -9.03 -1.69
N ARG A 228 -19.85 -10.18 -2.30
CA ARG A 228 -20.71 -11.02 -3.15
C ARG A 228 -21.28 -10.28 -4.35
N GLU A 229 -20.50 -9.35 -4.90
CA GLU A 229 -20.90 -8.51 -6.05
C GLU A 229 -20.60 -9.20 -7.39
N TRP A 230 -21.18 -10.39 -7.59
CA TRP A 230 -20.92 -11.24 -8.76
C TRP A 230 -21.27 -10.58 -10.11
N LYS A 231 -22.18 -9.60 -10.12
CA LYS A 231 -22.48 -8.81 -11.32
C LYS A 231 -21.26 -8.05 -11.84
N LEU A 232 -20.40 -7.54 -10.93
CA LEU A 232 -19.16 -6.88 -11.31
C LEU A 232 -18.18 -7.86 -11.95
N THR A 233 -18.16 -9.12 -11.53
CA THR A 233 -17.31 -10.16 -12.15
C THR A 233 -17.70 -10.39 -13.60
N ILE A 234 -19.00 -10.50 -13.88
CA ILE A 234 -19.51 -10.69 -15.25
C ILE A 234 -19.10 -9.51 -16.12
N ILE A 235 -19.29 -8.28 -15.63
CA ILE A 235 -18.94 -7.06 -16.39
C ILE A 235 -17.41 -7.00 -16.60
N ALA A 236 -16.61 -7.26 -15.58
CA ALA A 236 -15.15 -7.28 -15.69
C ALA A 236 -14.67 -8.34 -16.70
N SER A 237 -15.28 -9.55 -16.68
CA SER A 237 -14.98 -10.62 -17.62
C SER A 237 -15.35 -10.26 -19.06
N LEU A 238 -16.50 -9.61 -19.26
CA LEU A 238 -16.94 -9.15 -20.59
C LEU A 238 -15.99 -8.06 -21.12
N ILE A 239 -15.62 -7.09 -20.29
CA ILE A 239 -14.66 -6.04 -20.67
C ILE A 239 -13.31 -6.66 -21.03
N LEU A 240 -12.81 -7.61 -20.24
CA LEU A 240 -11.55 -8.28 -20.52
C LEU A 240 -11.61 -9.07 -21.82
N SER A 241 -12.67 -9.85 -22.03
CA SER A 241 -12.87 -10.64 -23.24
C SER A 241 -12.98 -9.74 -24.49
N PHE A 242 -13.69 -8.63 -24.39
CA PHE A 242 -13.79 -7.65 -25.46
C PHE A 242 -12.44 -6.97 -25.75
N SER A 243 -11.69 -6.61 -24.72
CA SER A 243 -10.34 -6.03 -24.86
C SER A 243 -9.37 -7.00 -25.54
N VAL A 244 -9.42 -8.29 -25.16
CA VAL A 244 -8.63 -9.34 -25.82
C VAL A 244 -9.06 -9.53 -27.27
N ALA A 245 -10.36 -9.57 -27.56
CA ALA A 245 -10.87 -9.66 -28.93
C ALA A 245 -10.42 -8.47 -29.79
N LEU A 246 -10.52 -7.25 -29.27
CA LEU A 246 -10.03 -6.05 -29.94
C LEU A 246 -8.52 -6.09 -30.20
N SER A 247 -7.72 -6.65 -29.28
CA SER A 247 -6.26 -6.74 -29.43
C SER A 247 -5.83 -7.60 -30.63
N HIS A 248 -6.69 -8.52 -31.07
CA HIS A 248 -6.45 -9.33 -32.27
C HIS A 248 -6.90 -8.63 -33.58
N THR A 249 -7.52 -7.45 -33.48
CA THR A 249 -7.89 -6.68 -34.69
C THR A 249 -6.75 -5.73 -35.08
N THR A 250 -6.54 -5.55 -36.39
CA THR A 250 -5.52 -4.65 -36.97
C THR A 250 -5.69 -3.19 -36.58
N ILE A 251 -6.87 -2.83 -36.01
CA ILE A 251 -7.20 -1.46 -35.56
C ILE A 251 -6.33 -1.03 -34.35
N ILE A 252 -5.92 -1.96 -33.49
CA ILE A 252 -5.13 -1.66 -32.29
C ILE A 252 -3.65 -2.03 -32.47
N ALA A 253 -3.25 -2.66 -33.56
CA ALA A 253 -1.85 -2.97 -33.88
C ALA A 253 -1.02 -1.72 -34.25
N ASN A 254 -1.32 -0.60 -33.60
CA ASN A 254 -0.54 0.63 -33.74
C ASN A 254 0.72 0.52 -32.87
N GLU A 255 1.83 1.09 -33.31
CA GLU A 255 3.11 1.11 -32.57
C GLU A 255 2.92 1.59 -31.12
N ASN A 256 1.97 2.49 -30.86
CA ASN A 256 1.67 3.08 -29.56
C ASN A 256 1.13 2.09 -28.50
N THR A 257 0.50 0.98 -28.94
CA THR A 257 -0.02 -0.06 -28.02
C THR A 257 0.91 -1.26 -27.92
N LYS A 258 1.89 -1.37 -28.81
CA LYS A 258 2.82 -2.50 -28.90
C LYS A 258 3.58 -2.73 -27.60
N LEU A 259 4.05 -1.65 -26.93
CA LEU A 259 4.74 -1.74 -25.65
C LEU A 259 3.83 -2.28 -24.54
N LEU A 260 2.57 -1.85 -24.49
CA LEU A 260 1.59 -2.33 -23.51
C LEU A 260 1.37 -3.84 -23.67
N PHE A 261 1.11 -4.31 -24.90
CA PHE A 261 0.92 -5.74 -25.19
C PHE A 261 2.19 -6.54 -24.93
N TRP A 262 3.36 -6.02 -25.32
CA TRP A 262 4.63 -6.65 -24.99
C TRP A 262 4.82 -6.79 -23.47
N LYS A 263 4.49 -5.75 -22.68
CA LYS A 263 4.51 -5.82 -21.21
C LYS A 263 3.55 -6.84 -20.63
N LEU A 264 2.39 -7.04 -21.25
CA LEU A 264 1.41 -8.06 -20.81
C LEU A 264 1.89 -9.48 -21.09
N THR A 265 2.56 -9.70 -22.21
CA THR A 265 3.07 -11.04 -22.61
C THR A 265 4.41 -11.40 -22.01
N GLN A 266 5.16 -10.43 -21.48
CA GLN A 266 6.47 -10.66 -20.88
C GLN A 266 6.34 -11.39 -19.53
N THR A 267 6.79 -12.65 -19.45
CA THR A 267 6.69 -13.48 -18.25
C THR A 267 7.75 -13.12 -17.19
N ASP A 268 9.01 -13.00 -17.61
CA ASP A 268 10.11 -12.59 -16.72
C ASP A 268 11.03 -11.56 -17.40
N SER A 269 10.95 -10.31 -16.97
CA SER A 269 11.76 -9.21 -17.52
C SER A 269 13.00 -8.87 -16.71
N SER A 270 13.09 -9.38 -15.51
CA SER A 270 14.19 -9.07 -14.59
C SER A 270 15.00 -10.31 -14.24
N HIS A 271 14.78 -11.39 -14.95
CA HIS A 271 15.42 -12.67 -14.64
C HIS A 271 15.40 -12.90 -13.12
N ARG A 272 14.18 -12.93 -12.53
CA ARG A 272 14.04 -12.88 -11.06
C ARG A 272 14.49 -14.14 -10.39
N TYR A 273 14.23 -15.28 -11.04
CA TYR A 273 14.51 -16.58 -10.45
C TYR A 273 15.98 -16.97 -10.67
N GLN A 274 16.27 -18.18 -10.87
CA GLN A 274 17.57 -18.81 -11.04
C GLN A 274 18.70 -17.82 -11.51
N ASN A 275 19.70 -17.56 -10.67
CA ASN A 275 20.81 -16.62 -10.92
C ASN A 275 20.40 -15.14 -11.14
N GLY A 276 19.10 -14.82 -11.04
CA GLY A 276 18.56 -13.47 -11.15
C GLY A 276 18.43 -12.78 -9.80
N THR A 277 17.59 -11.74 -9.71
CA THR A 277 17.52 -10.91 -8.52
C THR A 277 17.10 -11.65 -7.25
N GLN A 278 16.08 -12.50 -7.33
CA GLN A 278 15.58 -13.27 -6.17
C GLN A 278 16.42 -14.51 -5.91
N GLY A 279 16.91 -15.18 -6.97
CA GLY A 279 17.80 -16.32 -6.85
C GLY A 279 19.11 -15.95 -6.16
N ALA A 280 19.80 -14.93 -6.64
CA ALA A 280 21.03 -14.43 -6.03
C ALA A 280 20.80 -13.94 -4.57
N ALA A 281 19.65 -13.31 -4.30
CA ALA A 281 19.30 -12.93 -2.93
C ALA A 281 19.14 -14.16 -2.02
N LEU A 282 18.51 -15.23 -2.52
CA LEU A 282 18.32 -16.46 -1.77
C LEU A 282 19.66 -17.17 -1.50
N GLU A 283 20.58 -17.20 -2.46
CA GLU A 283 21.92 -17.77 -2.29
C GLU A 283 22.69 -17.03 -1.19
N LEU A 284 22.69 -15.68 -1.19
CA LEU A 284 23.29 -14.89 -0.11
C LEU A 284 22.64 -15.17 1.26
N ILE A 285 21.31 -15.28 1.30
CA ILE A 285 20.59 -15.58 2.52
C ILE A 285 21.00 -16.96 3.05
N LEU A 286 21.15 -17.96 2.20
CA LEU A 286 21.52 -19.32 2.58
C LEU A 286 22.96 -19.43 3.11
N GLU A 287 23.85 -18.51 2.79
CA GLU A 287 25.15 -18.42 3.44
C GLU A 287 25.05 -18.02 4.92
N ASN A 288 24.08 -17.17 5.27
CA ASN A 288 23.91 -16.68 6.65
C ASN A 288 22.40 -16.59 7.06
N PRO A 289 21.67 -17.72 7.04
CA PRO A 289 20.21 -17.73 7.10
C PRO A 289 19.64 -17.35 8.48
N ILE A 290 20.43 -17.58 9.54
CA ILE A 290 20.00 -17.38 10.93
C ILE A 290 20.24 -15.93 11.37
N LYS A 291 21.43 -15.41 11.13
CA LYS A 291 21.85 -14.10 11.60
C LYS A 291 21.40 -12.97 10.66
N GLY A 292 21.58 -13.14 9.33
CA GLY A 292 21.40 -12.09 8.34
C GLY A 292 22.61 -11.14 8.23
N TYR A 293 22.44 -10.07 7.44
CA TYR A 293 23.54 -9.16 7.06
C TYR A 293 23.29 -7.70 7.48
N GLY A 294 22.11 -7.36 7.94
CA GLY A 294 21.70 -6.00 8.26
C GLY A 294 20.62 -5.43 7.35
N TYR A 295 19.87 -4.46 7.86
CA TYR A 295 18.75 -3.84 7.16
C TYR A 295 19.21 -2.80 6.14
N GLY A 296 18.58 -2.78 4.98
CA GLY A 296 18.63 -1.70 4.01
C GLY A 296 19.10 -2.10 2.62
N ASN A 297 18.61 -1.40 1.61
CA ASN A 297 18.99 -1.66 0.22
C ASN A 297 20.49 -1.42 -0.02
N LYS A 298 21.06 -0.38 0.57
CA LYS A 298 22.50 -0.10 0.41
C LYS A 298 23.36 -1.16 1.08
N VAL A 299 22.91 -1.72 2.22
CA VAL A 299 23.59 -2.84 2.86
C VAL A 299 23.54 -4.06 1.96
N TYR A 300 22.38 -4.35 1.37
CA TYR A 300 22.23 -5.43 0.40
C TYR A 300 23.15 -5.23 -0.82
N HIS A 301 23.16 -4.02 -1.42
CA HIS A 301 24.02 -3.71 -2.56
C HIS A 301 25.51 -3.90 -2.23
N LYS A 302 25.95 -3.49 -1.02
CA LYS A 302 27.33 -3.67 -0.57
C LYS A 302 27.69 -5.14 -0.52
N VAL A 303 26.94 -5.97 0.19
CA VAL A 303 27.18 -7.40 0.34
C VAL A 303 27.12 -8.11 -1.02
N TYR A 304 26.09 -7.83 -1.83
CA TYR A 304 25.93 -8.42 -3.14
C TYR A 304 27.13 -8.14 -4.05
N ASN A 305 27.55 -6.86 -4.15
CA ASN A 305 28.64 -6.46 -5.06
C ASN A 305 29.99 -7.01 -4.61
N GLU A 306 30.22 -7.17 -3.30
CA GLU A 306 31.40 -7.83 -2.76
C GLU A 306 31.43 -9.32 -3.09
N ARG A 307 30.26 -10.00 -3.05
CA ARG A 307 30.13 -11.44 -3.29
C ARG A 307 29.96 -11.82 -4.77
N ALA A 308 29.58 -10.89 -5.65
CA ALA A 308 29.32 -11.17 -7.07
C ALA A 308 30.52 -11.78 -7.81
N VAL A 309 31.72 -11.62 -7.30
CA VAL A 309 32.95 -12.25 -7.83
C VAL A 309 32.95 -13.75 -7.61
N ASP A 310 32.41 -14.21 -6.48
CA ASP A 310 32.35 -15.63 -6.09
C ASP A 310 31.25 -16.40 -6.85
N TYR A 311 30.29 -15.67 -7.47
CA TYR A 311 29.14 -16.23 -8.19
C TYR A 311 29.14 -15.82 -9.68
N PRO A 312 29.99 -16.46 -10.52
CA PRO A 312 30.10 -16.10 -11.94
C PRO A 312 28.81 -16.28 -12.73
N ASP A 313 27.88 -17.10 -12.26
CA ASP A 313 26.63 -17.40 -12.95
C ASP A 313 25.54 -16.34 -12.69
N TRP A 314 25.73 -15.42 -11.74
CA TRP A 314 24.75 -14.37 -11.53
C TRP A 314 24.61 -13.45 -12.74
N ILE A 315 23.36 -13.23 -13.15
CA ILE A 315 23.03 -12.41 -14.33
C ILE A 315 23.48 -10.96 -14.16
N TYR A 316 23.30 -10.42 -12.94
CA TYR A 316 23.64 -9.04 -12.64
C TYR A 316 24.98 -8.97 -11.91
N ARG A 317 25.97 -8.33 -12.52
CA ARG A 317 27.28 -8.10 -11.89
C ARG A 317 27.27 -6.97 -10.86
N THR A 318 26.29 -6.09 -10.97
CA THR A 318 26.01 -5.03 -9.99
C THR A 318 24.60 -5.20 -9.48
N SER A 319 24.41 -5.10 -8.18
CA SER A 319 23.13 -5.30 -7.52
C SER A 319 22.07 -4.30 -8.00
N ILE A 320 20.90 -4.82 -8.34
CA ILE A 320 19.68 -4.02 -8.58
C ILE A 320 18.62 -4.24 -7.47
N GLY A 321 18.99 -4.95 -6.41
CA GLY A 321 18.13 -5.29 -5.28
C GLY A 321 17.41 -6.64 -5.40
N PRO A 322 16.87 -7.18 -4.28
CA PRO A 322 16.26 -8.50 -4.26
C PRO A 322 14.88 -8.55 -4.95
N HIS A 323 14.24 -7.42 -5.21
CA HIS A 323 12.89 -7.31 -5.78
C HIS A 323 11.84 -8.21 -5.09
N ASN A 324 12.00 -8.41 -3.78
CA ASN A 324 11.09 -9.17 -2.95
C ASN A 324 11.27 -8.74 -1.49
N ILE A 325 10.21 -8.21 -0.87
CA ILE A 325 10.27 -7.66 0.49
C ILE A 325 10.54 -8.75 1.53
N PHE A 326 10.03 -9.97 1.34
CA PHE A 326 10.24 -11.06 2.29
C PHE A 326 11.70 -11.53 2.27
N LEU A 327 12.30 -11.66 1.09
CA LEU A 327 13.73 -11.96 0.95
C LEU A 327 14.59 -10.81 1.51
N ALA A 328 14.21 -9.54 1.26
CA ALA A 328 14.92 -8.40 1.79
C ALA A 328 14.94 -8.38 3.32
N LEU A 329 13.82 -8.73 3.97
CA LEU A 329 13.71 -8.77 5.43
C LEU A 329 14.34 -10.03 6.04
N TRP A 330 14.37 -11.14 5.30
CA TRP A 330 15.14 -12.34 5.68
C TRP A 330 16.65 -12.06 5.59
N PHE A 331 17.11 -11.49 4.50
CA PHE A 331 18.49 -11.03 4.37
C PHE A 331 18.89 -10.07 5.51
N ALA A 332 17.99 -9.13 5.86
CA ALA A 332 18.27 -8.12 6.86
C ALA A 332 18.51 -8.70 8.27
N GLY A 333 17.58 -9.49 8.78
CA GLY A 333 17.57 -9.96 10.17
C GLY A 333 17.61 -11.48 10.35
N GLY A 334 17.98 -12.21 9.28
CA GLY A 334 17.98 -13.66 9.30
C GLY A 334 16.60 -14.23 9.60
N ILE A 335 16.57 -15.40 10.22
CA ILE A 335 15.32 -16.09 10.57
C ILE A 335 14.41 -15.24 11.47
N ILE A 336 14.99 -14.41 12.35
CA ILE A 336 14.23 -13.52 13.26
C ILE A 336 13.51 -12.45 12.43
N GLY A 337 14.19 -11.85 11.46
CA GLY A 337 13.59 -10.88 10.52
C GLY A 337 12.44 -11.48 9.71
N LEU A 338 12.62 -12.68 9.18
CA LEU A 338 11.59 -13.39 8.43
C LEU A 338 10.38 -13.72 9.33
N MET A 339 10.61 -14.35 10.48
CA MET A 339 9.52 -14.79 11.36
C MET A 339 8.69 -13.63 11.90
N THR A 340 9.33 -12.52 12.29
CA THR A 340 8.59 -11.34 12.74
C THR A 340 7.83 -10.66 11.60
N THR A 341 8.35 -10.68 10.38
CA THR A 341 7.64 -10.23 9.18
C THR A 341 6.39 -11.06 8.91
N LEU A 342 6.50 -12.38 8.96
CA LEU A 342 5.37 -13.30 8.80
C LEU A 342 4.34 -13.11 9.92
N LEU A 343 4.79 -12.99 11.17
CA LEU A 343 3.91 -12.74 12.31
C LEU A 343 3.13 -11.42 12.14
N MET A 344 3.80 -10.36 11.72
CA MET A 344 3.17 -9.08 11.44
C MET A 344 2.15 -9.19 10.29
N THR A 345 2.50 -9.90 9.23
CA THR A 345 1.62 -10.15 8.08
C THR A 345 0.35 -10.92 8.51
N PHE A 346 0.51 -12.04 9.21
CA PHE A 346 -0.64 -12.83 9.70
C PHE A 346 -1.49 -12.05 10.71
N SER A 347 -0.88 -11.27 11.59
CA SER A 347 -1.61 -10.42 12.54
C SER A 347 -2.42 -9.33 11.83
N ALA A 348 -1.91 -8.76 10.74
CA ALA A 348 -2.65 -7.78 9.93
C ALA A 348 -3.84 -8.44 9.20
N LEU A 349 -3.63 -9.60 8.59
CA LEU A 349 -4.69 -10.39 7.95
C LEU A 349 -5.78 -10.78 8.95
N TYR A 350 -5.39 -11.27 10.12
CA TYR A 350 -6.32 -11.61 11.19
C TYR A 350 -7.12 -10.41 11.68
N THR A 351 -6.43 -9.30 12.00
CA THR A 351 -7.07 -8.09 12.50
C THR A 351 -8.06 -7.52 11.49
N GLY A 352 -7.67 -7.38 10.23
CA GLY A 352 -8.54 -6.90 9.15
C GLY A 352 -9.75 -7.82 8.94
N SER A 353 -9.53 -9.13 8.84
CA SER A 353 -10.60 -10.13 8.68
C SER A 353 -11.57 -10.15 9.87
N HIS A 354 -11.04 -10.01 11.09
CA HIS A 354 -11.88 -9.94 12.30
C HIS A 354 -12.78 -8.71 12.30
N ILE A 355 -12.26 -7.52 11.92
CA ILE A 355 -13.08 -6.32 11.83
C ILE A 355 -14.16 -6.49 10.76
N ILE A 356 -13.81 -7.02 9.58
CA ILE A 356 -14.74 -7.27 8.47
C ILE A 356 -15.88 -8.22 8.90
N SER A 357 -15.55 -9.31 9.60
CA SER A 357 -16.54 -10.33 10.01
C SER A 357 -17.48 -9.85 11.11
N ARG A 358 -17.04 -8.92 11.95
CA ARG A 358 -17.81 -8.44 13.12
C ARG A 358 -18.60 -7.15 12.88
N ASN A 359 -18.45 -6.53 11.69
CA ASN A 359 -19.07 -5.26 11.38
C ASN A 359 -19.79 -5.30 10.03
N ASN A 360 -20.71 -4.36 9.84
CA ASN A 360 -21.45 -4.16 8.60
C ASN A 360 -21.33 -2.71 8.11
N GLY A 361 -21.88 -2.43 6.92
CA GLY A 361 -21.95 -1.08 6.37
C GLY A 361 -20.58 -0.40 6.23
N VAL A 362 -20.49 0.83 6.69
CA VAL A 362 -19.33 1.72 6.50
C VAL A 362 -18.06 1.16 7.16
N ILE A 363 -18.18 0.59 8.37
CA ILE A 363 -17.02 0.03 9.10
C ILE A 363 -16.45 -1.17 8.34
N LYS A 364 -17.32 -2.07 7.84
CA LYS A 364 -16.90 -3.21 7.03
C LYS A 364 -16.15 -2.74 5.78
N GLN A 365 -16.70 -1.76 5.04
CA GLN A 365 -16.08 -1.30 3.79
C GLN A 365 -14.75 -0.58 4.04
N ALA A 366 -14.66 0.26 5.08
CA ALA A 366 -13.38 0.86 5.47
C ALA A 366 -12.33 -0.20 5.81
N SER A 367 -12.70 -1.26 6.52
CA SER A 367 -11.79 -2.35 6.86
C SER A 367 -11.36 -3.16 5.64
N ILE A 368 -12.25 -3.34 4.65
CA ILE A 368 -11.90 -3.96 3.36
C ILE A 368 -10.88 -3.11 2.62
N ILE A 369 -11.04 -1.78 2.58
CA ILE A 369 -10.06 -0.87 1.96
C ILE A 369 -8.67 -1.06 2.59
N LEU A 370 -8.60 -1.06 3.92
CA LEU A 370 -7.32 -1.18 4.63
C LEU A 370 -6.67 -2.55 4.40
N LEU A 371 -7.45 -3.62 4.51
CA LEU A 371 -6.95 -4.99 4.34
C LEU A 371 -6.50 -5.24 2.90
N THR A 372 -7.30 -4.84 1.92
CA THR A 372 -6.95 -5.04 0.51
C THR A 372 -5.80 -4.15 0.06
N GLY A 373 -5.71 -2.91 0.57
CA GLY A 373 -4.54 -2.05 0.39
C GLY A 373 -3.26 -2.71 0.92
N PHE A 374 -3.32 -3.32 2.12
CA PHE A 374 -2.21 -4.08 2.68
C PHE A 374 -1.85 -5.30 1.82
N ILE A 375 -2.82 -6.11 1.42
CA ILE A 375 -2.60 -7.27 0.55
C ILE A 375 -1.95 -6.82 -0.77
N GLY A 376 -2.48 -5.80 -1.41
CA GLY A 376 -1.98 -5.31 -2.69
C GLY A 376 -0.56 -4.75 -2.62
N LEU A 377 -0.29 -3.89 -1.64
CA LEU A 377 1.02 -3.24 -1.50
C LEU A 377 2.09 -4.17 -0.94
N PHE A 378 1.80 -4.84 0.18
CA PHE A 378 2.82 -5.58 0.92
C PHE A 378 2.96 -7.01 0.44
N ILE A 379 1.85 -7.73 0.25
CA ILE A 379 1.91 -9.15 -0.12
C ILE A 379 2.13 -9.29 -1.63
N VAL A 380 1.21 -8.77 -2.45
CA VAL A 380 1.26 -9.01 -3.90
C VAL A 380 2.40 -8.24 -4.53
N ARG A 381 2.43 -6.92 -4.39
CA ARG A 381 3.50 -6.13 -5.00
C ARG A 381 4.85 -6.39 -4.34
N GLY A 382 4.87 -6.57 -3.02
CA GLY A 382 6.07 -6.88 -2.26
C GLY A 382 6.75 -8.20 -2.64
N ALA A 383 6.02 -9.16 -3.21
CA ALA A 383 6.60 -10.39 -3.76
C ALA A 383 7.39 -10.16 -5.06
N PHE A 384 7.19 -9.02 -5.73
CA PHE A 384 7.80 -8.73 -7.04
C PHE A 384 8.64 -7.44 -7.06
N GLU A 385 8.56 -6.61 -6.02
CA GLU A 385 9.30 -5.35 -5.94
C GLU A 385 9.62 -5.01 -4.47
N ASN A 386 10.57 -4.10 -4.26
CA ASN A 386 10.79 -3.53 -2.93
C ASN A 386 9.61 -2.61 -2.59
N THR A 387 8.92 -2.91 -1.50
CA THR A 387 7.73 -2.16 -1.08
C THR A 387 8.11 -1.03 -0.13
N TYR A 388 7.43 0.10 -0.27
CA TYR A 388 7.53 1.18 0.71
C TYR A 388 6.77 0.80 1.99
N ILE A 389 7.52 0.57 3.07
CA ILE A 389 6.95 0.14 4.37
C ILE A 389 6.26 1.30 5.09
N ASN A 390 6.59 2.55 4.75
CA ASN A 390 6.00 3.74 5.37
C ASN A 390 4.47 3.73 5.30
N GLU A 391 3.91 3.49 4.13
CA GLU A 391 2.47 3.53 3.88
C GLU A 391 1.74 2.35 4.54
N ILE A 392 2.46 1.24 4.77
CA ILE A 392 1.94 0.12 5.54
C ILE A 392 1.64 0.54 6.99
N GLY A 393 2.47 1.43 7.57
CA GLY A 393 2.21 2.01 8.88
C GLY A 393 0.88 2.76 8.98
N ILE A 394 0.48 3.46 7.90
CA ILE A 394 -0.83 4.14 7.80
C ILE A 394 -1.97 3.12 7.91
N LEU A 395 -1.91 2.06 7.10
CA LEU A 395 -2.92 1.02 7.07
C LEU A 395 -3.03 0.32 8.43
N PHE A 396 -1.91 0.01 9.05
CA PHE A 396 -1.85 -0.63 10.36
C PHE A 396 -2.39 0.27 11.47
N GLY A 397 -2.01 1.55 11.48
CA GLY A 397 -2.52 2.51 12.45
C GLY A 397 -4.04 2.64 12.39
N LEU A 398 -4.61 2.69 11.18
CA LEU A 398 -6.05 2.74 10.97
C LEU A 398 -6.75 1.41 11.33
N MET A 399 -6.13 0.26 11.03
CA MET A 399 -6.65 -1.05 11.47
C MET A 399 -6.70 -1.15 12.99
N ILE A 400 -5.64 -0.73 13.69
CA ILE A 400 -5.60 -0.73 15.16
C ILE A 400 -6.70 0.18 15.71
N ALA A 401 -6.89 1.38 15.14
CA ALA A 401 -7.93 2.31 15.56
C ALA A 401 -9.36 1.75 15.37
N LEU A 402 -9.60 0.99 14.29
CA LEU A 402 -10.89 0.31 14.05
C LEU A 402 -11.09 -0.95 14.88
N TYR A 403 -9.99 -1.66 15.23
CA TYR A 403 -10.04 -2.90 16.02
C TYR A 403 -10.41 -2.65 17.48
N LYS A 404 -10.16 -1.45 18.00
CA LYS A 404 -10.42 -1.02 19.37
C LYS A 404 -11.61 -1.76 19.99
N GLN A 405 -11.39 -2.44 21.11
CA GLN A 405 -12.44 -3.08 21.87
C GLN A 405 -13.41 -2.00 22.39
N LYS A 406 -14.71 -2.27 22.33
CA LYS A 406 -15.68 -1.48 23.05
C LYS A 406 -15.24 -1.48 24.52
N ASN A 407 -15.04 -0.32 25.12
CA ASN A 407 -14.98 -0.24 26.58
C ASN A 407 -16.37 -0.63 27.07
N ASP A 408 -16.48 -1.77 27.73
CA ASP A 408 -17.60 -2.11 28.58
C ASP A 408 -17.67 -1.13 29.76
#